data_744edb66e22e63e6f9b90555d6b7af21
#
_entry.id   744edb66e22e63e6f9b90555d6b7af21
#
_cell.length_a   1.000
_cell.length_b   1.000
_cell.length_c   1.000
_cell.angle_alpha   90.00
_cell.angle_beta   90.00
_cell.angle_gamma   90.00
#
_symmetry.space_group_name_H-M   'P 1'
#
loop_
_entity.id
_entity.type
_entity.pdbx_description
1 polymer ?
#
loop_
_entity_poly.entity_id
_entity_poly.type
_entity_poly.pdbx_seq_one_letter_code
_entity_poly.pdbx_strand_id
1 'polypeptide(L)'
;MSYNEFLPSYSIGHDCYKEIPYVTRRYGKTAVVIGGKTAMEKAKPELLAALKGSDLEITDFIWYGGDSNYENIEMLKAMPEVQNADMVFGVGGGRAVDTVKTLCDRIDKPFFTFPTLASNCASCTAISVIYNADGTFKEYAYLKAPALHTFINTKIIAESPEKLFWAGIGDALSKEYEVVFACRDKDMTHTPLLGRVLAEACTEPLVSYGKKALEDCRNNVSSKNIEQIALDIIITTGLVSNFTVHQNNPDPKDDYYYNSSLAHCVYYGASLFPKCEHDHLHGEIVSFGVLCLLTYDEQFEERQRIFEFNRSIGLPCTLGEIALTEEDVPAIAHKAASVVEWTYVPGEPTEEKFIKAILDTDKAGKEFLAKA
;
A
#
# COMPACT_ATOMS: atom_id res chain seq x y z
N MET A 1 1.84 28.85 8.83
CA MET A 1 1.13 28.52 7.57
C MET A 1 -0.12 27.72 7.92
N SER A 2 -1.24 27.87 7.22
CA SER A 2 -2.44 27.01 7.46
C SER A 2 -2.51 25.94 6.37
N TYR A 3 -2.75 24.71 6.76
CA TYR A 3 -2.99 23.59 5.85
C TYR A 3 -4.20 22.78 6.33
N ASN A 4 -4.76 21.95 5.46
CA ASN A 4 -5.87 21.07 5.78
C ASN A 4 -5.36 19.63 5.81
N GLU A 5 -5.71 18.90 6.87
CA GLU A 5 -5.47 17.47 6.97
C GLU A 5 -6.81 16.74 6.87
N PHE A 6 -6.96 15.91 5.85
CA PHE A 6 -8.17 15.12 5.64
C PHE A 6 -7.92 13.68 6.06
N LEU A 7 -8.68 13.21 7.05
CA LEU A 7 -8.59 11.85 7.52
C LEU A 7 -9.61 10.98 6.79
N PRO A 8 -9.19 9.82 6.27
CA PRO A 8 -10.12 8.87 5.68
C PRO A 8 -11.04 8.28 6.75
N SER A 9 -12.29 8.03 6.39
CA SER A 9 -13.21 7.22 7.19
C SER A 9 -13.39 5.85 6.54
N TYR A 10 -13.88 4.85 7.29
CA TYR A 10 -14.03 3.51 6.76
C TYR A 10 -15.19 2.73 7.39
N SER A 11 -15.68 1.74 6.67
CA SER A 11 -16.53 0.66 7.17
C SER A 11 -15.87 -0.68 6.84
N ILE A 12 -15.85 -1.61 7.80
CA ILE A 12 -15.28 -2.94 7.59
C ILE A 12 -16.22 -4.03 8.07
N GLY A 13 -16.14 -5.18 7.43
CA GLY A 13 -16.89 -6.38 7.79
C GLY A 13 -17.54 -7.05 6.57
N HIS A 14 -18.11 -8.23 6.79
CA HIS A 14 -18.78 -9.00 5.76
C HIS A 14 -19.92 -8.22 5.07
N ASP A 15 -20.66 -7.43 5.84
CA ASP A 15 -21.87 -6.71 5.43
C ASP A 15 -21.64 -5.20 5.29
N CYS A 16 -20.41 -4.70 5.29
CA CYS A 16 -20.11 -3.27 5.38
C CYS A 16 -20.70 -2.44 4.23
N TYR A 17 -21.00 -3.07 3.09
CA TYR A 17 -21.65 -2.37 1.97
C TYR A 17 -23.08 -1.91 2.28
N LYS A 18 -23.74 -2.45 3.31
CA LYS A 18 -25.04 -1.98 3.79
C LYS A 18 -24.99 -0.52 4.29
N GLU A 19 -23.79 -0.05 4.66
CA GLU A 19 -23.57 1.34 5.10
C GLU A 19 -23.50 2.33 3.92
N ILE A 20 -23.36 1.86 2.67
CA ILE A 20 -23.19 2.74 1.49
C ILE A 20 -24.28 3.80 1.41
N PRO A 21 -25.60 3.48 1.45
CA PRO A 21 -26.65 4.49 1.32
C PRO A 21 -26.59 5.55 2.42
N TYR A 22 -26.26 5.16 3.64
CA TYR A 22 -26.13 6.08 4.77
C TYR A 22 -24.93 7.02 4.62
N VAL A 23 -23.76 6.48 4.28
CA VAL A 23 -22.52 7.24 4.16
C VAL A 23 -22.57 8.20 2.98
N THR A 24 -23.12 7.77 1.84
CA THR A 24 -23.08 8.54 0.58
C THR A 24 -24.23 9.53 0.40
N ARG A 25 -25.32 9.44 1.17
CA ARG A 25 -26.58 10.19 1.01
C ARG A 25 -26.45 11.70 0.78
N ARG A 26 -25.39 12.32 1.32
CA ARG A 26 -25.18 13.77 1.24
C ARG A 26 -24.44 14.20 -0.04
N TYR A 27 -23.96 13.25 -0.84
CA TYR A 27 -23.14 13.52 -2.01
C TYR A 27 -23.91 13.37 -3.33
N GLY A 28 -25.16 12.86 -3.29
CA GLY A 28 -26.01 12.71 -4.44
C GLY A 28 -26.76 11.38 -4.46
N LYS A 29 -27.37 11.05 -5.59
CA LYS A 29 -28.20 9.85 -5.79
C LYS A 29 -27.69 8.94 -6.90
N THR A 30 -26.65 9.34 -7.64
CA THR A 30 -26.09 8.56 -8.74
C THR A 30 -24.62 8.31 -8.52
N ALA A 31 -24.18 7.06 -8.74
CA ALA A 31 -22.79 6.67 -8.68
C ALA A 31 -22.39 5.91 -9.95
N VAL A 32 -21.21 6.20 -10.48
CA VAL A 32 -20.56 5.37 -11.48
C VAL A 32 -19.49 4.52 -10.82
N VAL A 33 -19.45 3.23 -11.14
CA VAL A 33 -18.42 2.31 -10.65
C VAL A 33 -17.29 2.23 -11.66
N ILE A 34 -16.06 2.52 -11.22
CA ILE A 34 -14.86 2.41 -12.06
C ILE A 34 -13.92 1.40 -11.39
N GLY A 35 -13.45 0.40 -12.15
CA GLY A 35 -12.59 -0.61 -11.55
C GLY A 35 -12.00 -1.64 -12.50
N GLY A 36 -11.28 -2.61 -11.93
CA GLY A 36 -10.80 -3.78 -12.64
C GLY A 36 -11.94 -4.74 -13.01
N LYS A 37 -11.88 -5.39 -14.16
CA LYS A 37 -12.94 -6.30 -14.64
C LYS A 37 -13.30 -7.37 -13.61
N THR A 38 -12.33 -8.15 -13.16
CA THR A 38 -12.53 -9.20 -12.14
C THR A 38 -12.97 -8.63 -10.79
N ALA A 39 -12.41 -7.48 -10.39
CA ALA A 39 -12.77 -6.80 -9.15
C ALA A 39 -14.26 -6.38 -9.15
N MET A 40 -14.71 -5.79 -10.26
CA MET A 40 -16.10 -5.40 -10.43
C MET A 40 -17.04 -6.61 -10.49
N GLU A 41 -16.65 -7.71 -11.16
CA GLU A 41 -17.43 -8.95 -11.16
C GLU A 41 -17.66 -9.49 -9.73
N LYS A 42 -16.64 -9.42 -8.88
CA LYS A 42 -16.74 -9.84 -7.47
C LYS A 42 -17.56 -8.89 -6.62
N ALA A 43 -17.41 -7.58 -6.79
CA ALA A 43 -18.07 -6.58 -5.97
C ALA A 43 -19.52 -6.29 -6.40
N LYS A 44 -19.86 -6.43 -7.69
CA LYS A 44 -21.14 -6.05 -8.27
C LYS A 44 -22.36 -6.67 -7.58
N PRO A 45 -22.42 -7.99 -7.29
CA PRO A 45 -23.56 -8.58 -6.59
C PRO A 45 -23.80 -7.96 -5.21
N GLU A 46 -22.73 -7.75 -4.44
CA GLU A 46 -22.78 -7.19 -3.09
C GLU A 46 -23.19 -5.69 -3.13
N LEU A 47 -22.64 -4.92 -4.10
CA LEU A 47 -23.01 -3.52 -4.31
C LEU A 47 -24.49 -3.38 -4.65
N LEU A 48 -24.99 -4.14 -5.63
CA LEU A 48 -26.40 -4.08 -6.04
C LEU A 48 -27.35 -4.56 -4.94
N ALA A 49 -26.96 -5.57 -4.17
CA ALA A 49 -27.74 -6.04 -3.03
C ALA A 49 -27.85 -4.97 -1.92
N ALA A 50 -26.74 -4.29 -1.63
CA ALA A 50 -26.65 -3.24 -0.60
C ALA A 50 -27.52 -2.00 -0.94
N LEU A 51 -27.66 -1.69 -2.22
CA LEU A 51 -28.44 -0.52 -2.69
C LEU A 51 -29.94 -0.81 -2.89
N LYS A 52 -30.36 -2.06 -2.78
CA LYS A 52 -31.77 -2.44 -2.99
C LYS A 52 -32.67 -1.73 -1.99
N GLY A 53 -33.59 -0.92 -2.53
CA GLY A 53 -34.54 -0.13 -1.72
C GLY A 53 -33.99 1.20 -1.20
N SER A 54 -32.78 1.59 -1.59
CA SER A 54 -32.23 2.93 -1.36
C SER A 54 -32.56 3.86 -2.55
N ASP A 55 -32.35 5.17 -2.35
CA ASP A 55 -32.45 6.19 -3.40
C ASP A 55 -31.17 6.31 -4.25
N LEU A 56 -30.14 5.56 -3.93
CA LEU A 56 -28.85 5.59 -4.65
C LEU A 56 -28.88 4.59 -5.80
N GLU A 57 -28.55 5.04 -6.99
CA GLU A 57 -28.46 4.24 -8.21
C GLU A 57 -27.01 4.16 -8.71
N ILE A 58 -26.56 2.96 -9.10
CA ILE A 58 -25.34 2.78 -9.89
C ILE A 58 -25.71 2.90 -11.37
N THR A 59 -25.19 3.94 -12.03
CA THR A 59 -25.53 4.25 -13.41
C THR A 59 -24.75 3.42 -14.42
N ASP A 60 -23.50 3.05 -14.11
CA ASP A 60 -22.68 2.21 -14.99
C ASP A 60 -21.52 1.54 -14.23
N PHE A 61 -20.89 0.55 -14.90
CA PHE A 61 -19.68 -0.16 -14.48
C PHE A 61 -18.62 -0.03 -15.56
N ILE A 62 -17.59 0.76 -15.32
CA ILE A 62 -16.59 1.17 -16.32
C ILE A 62 -15.23 0.54 -15.97
N TRP A 63 -14.58 -0.06 -16.97
CA TRP A 63 -13.22 -0.52 -16.81
C TRP A 63 -12.22 0.64 -16.78
N TYR A 64 -11.31 0.64 -15.78
CA TYR A 64 -10.39 1.75 -15.53
C TYR A 64 -9.24 1.90 -16.55
N GLY A 65 -9.14 0.99 -17.55
CA GLY A 65 -8.11 1.05 -18.61
C GLY A 65 -6.97 0.06 -18.44
N GLY A 66 -6.79 -0.54 -17.25
CA GLY A 66 -5.80 -1.58 -16.99
C GLY A 66 -4.55 -1.11 -16.25
N ASP A 67 -4.21 0.18 -16.31
CA ASP A 67 -3.10 0.76 -15.55
C ASP A 67 -3.41 2.17 -15.04
N SER A 68 -2.71 2.58 -13.98
CA SER A 68 -2.80 3.93 -13.41
C SER A 68 -1.87 4.87 -14.19
N ASN A 69 -2.36 5.36 -15.33
CA ASN A 69 -1.66 6.31 -16.17
C ASN A 69 -2.57 7.47 -16.60
N TYR A 70 -1.96 8.55 -17.07
CA TYR A 70 -2.72 9.74 -17.42
C TYR A 70 -3.60 9.55 -18.65
N GLU A 71 -3.25 8.67 -19.56
CA GLU A 71 -4.04 8.33 -20.74
C GLU A 71 -5.39 7.72 -20.34
N ASN A 72 -5.38 6.77 -19.42
CA ASN A 72 -6.60 6.15 -18.88
C ASN A 72 -7.42 7.17 -18.07
N ILE A 73 -6.77 8.03 -17.30
CA ILE A 73 -7.45 9.08 -16.52
C ILE A 73 -8.16 10.06 -17.46
N GLU A 74 -7.53 10.54 -18.53
CA GLU A 74 -8.16 11.45 -19.49
C GLU A 74 -9.25 10.74 -20.31
N MET A 75 -9.09 9.47 -20.65
CA MET A 75 -10.14 8.66 -21.26
C MET A 75 -11.40 8.61 -20.38
N LEU A 76 -11.24 8.27 -19.09
CA LEU A 76 -12.35 8.21 -18.13
C LEU A 76 -12.99 9.58 -17.91
N LYS A 77 -12.19 10.62 -17.80
CA LYS A 77 -12.66 12.02 -17.67
C LYS A 77 -13.54 12.45 -18.81
N ALA A 78 -13.30 11.99 -20.04
CA ALA A 78 -14.09 12.34 -21.21
C ALA A 78 -15.44 11.60 -21.30
N MET A 79 -15.67 10.59 -20.48
CA MET A 79 -16.91 9.78 -20.52
C MET A 79 -18.11 10.53 -19.92
N PRO A 80 -19.23 10.64 -20.65
CA PRO A 80 -20.45 11.27 -20.13
C PRO A 80 -20.98 10.62 -18.84
N GLU A 81 -20.84 9.31 -18.70
CA GLU A 81 -21.25 8.54 -17.52
C GLU A 81 -20.48 8.98 -16.27
N VAL A 82 -19.20 9.28 -16.42
CA VAL A 82 -18.34 9.79 -15.35
C VAL A 82 -18.69 11.24 -15.02
N GLN A 83 -18.95 12.06 -16.04
CA GLN A 83 -19.25 13.48 -15.86
C GLN A 83 -20.64 13.69 -15.21
N ASN A 84 -21.63 12.89 -15.57
CA ASN A 84 -23.01 13.06 -15.12
C ASN A 84 -23.32 12.41 -13.77
N ALA A 85 -22.55 11.43 -13.32
CA ALA A 85 -22.73 10.82 -11.99
C ALA A 85 -22.39 11.83 -10.88
N ASP A 86 -23.12 11.78 -9.78
CA ASP A 86 -22.86 12.61 -8.60
C ASP A 86 -21.55 12.23 -7.90
N MET A 87 -21.21 10.94 -7.93
CA MET A 87 -20.01 10.39 -7.26
C MET A 87 -19.42 9.21 -8.01
N VAL A 88 -18.17 8.84 -7.65
CA VAL A 88 -17.45 7.71 -8.22
C VAL A 88 -17.16 6.66 -7.13
N PHE A 89 -17.37 5.38 -7.46
CA PHE A 89 -17.00 4.23 -6.67
C PHE A 89 -15.78 3.54 -7.31
N GLY A 90 -14.61 3.65 -6.70
CA GLY A 90 -13.37 3.02 -7.16
C GLY A 90 -13.26 1.59 -6.62
N VAL A 91 -13.36 0.58 -7.50
CA VAL A 91 -13.41 -0.84 -7.13
C VAL A 91 -12.17 -1.57 -7.63
N GLY A 92 -11.35 -2.11 -6.71
CA GLY A 92 -10.20 -2.91 -7.11
C GLY A 92 -9.02 -2.87 -6.18
N GLY A 93 -7.86 -3.22 -6.73
CA GLY A 93 -6.55 -3.07 -6.09
C GLY A 93 -5.92 -1.71 -6.40
N GLY A 94 -4.66 -1.52 -5.99
CA GLY A 94 -3.96 -0.24 -6.01
C GLY A 94 -4.07 0.53 -7.33
N ARG A 95 -3.71 -0.07 -8.47
CA ARG A 95 -3.74 0.62 -9.79
C ARG A 95 -5.13 1.16 -10.16
N ALA A 96 -6.18 0.37 -9.94
CA ALA A 96 -7.55 0.81 -10.23
C ALA A 96 -7.98 1.96 -9.30
N VAL A 97 -7.66 1.83 -8.01
CA VAL A 97 -7.96 2.85 -7.00
C VAL A 97 -7.17 4.14 -7.26
N ASP A 98 -5.89 4.05 -7.59
CA ASP A 98 -5.04 5.22 -7.90
C ASP A 98 -5.53 5.97 -9.14
N THR A 99 -6.00 5.25 -10.18
CA THR A 99 -6.65 5.85 -11.35
C THR A 99 -7.88 6.65 -10.94
N VAL A 100 -8.76 6.07 -10.11
CA VAL A 100 -9.99 6.74 -9.65
C VAL A 100 -9.69 7.94 -8.77
N LYS A 101 -8.77 7.81 -7.82
CA LYS A 101 -8.36 8.92 -6.93
C LYS A 101 -7.86 10.11 -7.75
N THR A 102 -6.92 9.86 -8.67
CA THR A 102 -6.33 10.91 -9.52
C THR A 102 -7.37 11.54 -10.48
N LEU A 103 -8.26 10.73 -11.04
CA LEU A 103 -9.39 11.21 -11.83
C LEU A 103 -10.26 12.17 -11.02
N CYS A 104 -10.73 11.73 -9.86
CA CYS A 104 -11.67 12.47 -9.02
C CYS A 104 -11.05 13.75 -8.45
N ASP A 105 -9.77 13.73 -8.07
CA ASP A 105 -9.04 14.93 -7.64
C ASP A 105 -8.98 15.98 -8.78
N ARG A 106 -8.77 15.57 -10.04
CA ARG A 106 -8.71 16.46 -11.21
C ARG A 106 -10.05 17.07 -11.59
N ILE A 107 -11.15 16.35 -11.37
CA ILE A 107 -12.50 16.83 -11.74
C ILE A 107 -13.31 17.30 -10.54
N ASP A 108 -12.70 17.34 -9.34
CA ASP A 108 -13.33 17.77 -8.10
C ASP A 108 -14.63 17.01 -7.79
N LYS A 109 -14.60 15.67 -7.96
CA LYS A 109 -15.77 14.80 -7.80
C LYS A 109 -15.66 13.94 -6.52
N PRO A 110 -16.74 13.84 -5.72
CA PRO A 110 -16.80 12.94 -4.56
C PRO A 110 -16.48 11.49 -4.98
N PHE A 111 -15.62 10.80 -4.22
CA PHE A 111 -15.29 9.41 -4.50
C PHE A 111 -15.13 8.58 -3.23
N PHE A 112 -15.39 7.29 -3.41
CA PHE A 112 -15.36 6.25 -2.38
C PHE A 112 -14.58 5.06 -2.90
N THR A 113 -13.84 4.37 -2.04
CA THR A 113 -13.03 3.24 -2.44
C THR A 113 -13.56 1.92 -1.89
N PHE A 114 -13.48 0.90 -2.72
CA PHE A 114 -13.95 -0.45 -2.47
C PHE A 114 -12.81 -1.43 -2.78
N PRO A 115 -11.82 -1.57 -1.87
CA PRO A 115 -10.71 -2.49 -2.10
C PRO A 115 -11.22 -3.92 -2.18
N THR A 116 -10.79 -4.63 -3.22
CA THR A 116 -11.06 -6.06 -3.41
C THR A 116 -9.86 -6.93 -3.05
N LEU A 117 -8.76 -6.28 -2.67
CA LEU A 117 -7.51 -6.85 -2.21
C LEU A 117 -7.03 -6.08 -0.99
N ALA A 118 -6.39 -6.74 -0.04
CA ALA A 118 -5.59 -6.09 0.99
C ALA A 118 -4.11 -6.33 0.67
N SER A 119 -3.59 -5.64 -0.34
CA SER A 119 -2.22 -5.74 -0.82
C SER A 119 -1.39 -4.48 -0.59
N ASN A 120 -2.03 -3.37 -0.24
CA ASN A 120 -1.42 -2.07 0.11
C ASN A 120 -2.48 -1.11 0.64
N CYS A 121 -2.07 0.08 1.04
CA CYS A 121 -2.92 1.13 1.61
C CYS A 121 -3.52 2.13 0.58
N ALA A 122 -3.38 1.91 -0.71
CA ALA A 122 -3.78 2.87 -1.75
C ALA A 122 -5.21 3.39 -1.62
N SER A 123 -6.16 2.53 -1.18
CA SER A 123 -7.56 2.91 -1.01
C SER A 123 -7.83 3.93 0.10
N CYS A 124 -6.85 4.17 0.97
CA CYS A 124 -6.97 5.05 2.14
C CYS A 124 -6.00 6.24 2.10
N THR A 125 -5.13 6.34 1.08
CA THR A 125 -4.09 7.37 1.00
C THR A 125 -4.44 8.49 0.04
N ALA A 126 -3.87 9.69 0.29
CA ALA A 126 -3.89 10.84 -0.61
C ALA A 126 -2.70 10.84 -1.61
N ILE A 127 -2.14 9.67 -1.89
CA ILE A 127 -1.05 9.48 -2.85
C ILE A 127 -1.51 8.46 -3.89
N SER A 128 -1.21 8.72 -5.16
CA SER A 128 -1.39 7.76 -6.25
C SER A 128 -0.08 7.49 -6.95
N VAL A 129 0.16 6.24 -7.30
CA VAL A 129 1.29 5.85 -8.14
C VAL A 129 0.88 5.95 -9.60
N ILE A 130 1.61 6.73 -10.37
CA ILE A 130 1.38 6.93 -11.80
C ILE A 130 2.46 6.20 -12.59
N TYR A 131 2.05 5.51 -13.64
CA TYR A 131 2.91 4.75 -14.53
C TYR A 131 2.95 5.35 -15.93
N ASN A 132 4.01 5.06 -16.67
CA ASN A 132 4.10 5.30 -18.09
C ASN A 132 3.25 4.26 -18.85
N ALA A 133 3.00 4.49 -20.13
CA ALA A 133 2.24 3.57 -20.99
C ALA A 133 2.90 2.19 -21.15
N ASP A 134 4.20 2.08 -20.91
CA ASP A 134 4.95 0.82 -20.90
C ASP A 134 4.92 0.09 -19.55
N GLY A 135 4.21 0.64 -18.55
CA GLY A 135 4.08 0.07 -17.21
C GLY A 135 5.20 0.45 -16.24
N THR A 136 6.21 1.21 -16.67
CA THR A 136 7.28 1.68 -15.78
C THR A 136 6.79 2.80 -14.85
N PHE A 137 7.36 2.90 -13.65
CA PHE A 137 7.05 3.97 -12.70
C PHE A 137 7.33 5.34 -13.34
N LYS A 138 6.38 6.26 -13.18
CA LYS A 138 6.52 7.64 -13.63
C LYS A 138 6.73 8.61 -12.49
N GLU A 139 5.74 8.69 -11.59
CA GLU A 139 5.77 9.64 -10.45
C GLU A 139 4.75 9.27 -9.37
N TYR A 140 4.88 9.89 -8.21
CA TYR A 140 3.82 9.98 -7.22
C TYR A 140 2.96 11.21 -7.49
N ALA A 141 1.64 11.02 -7.63
CA ALA A 141 0.68 12.12 -7.63
C ALA A 141 0.17 12.35 -6.19
N TYR A 142 0.47 13.51 -5.63
CA TYR A 142 -0.01 13.92 -4.32
C TYR A 142 -1.35 14.63 -4.48
N LEU A 143 -2.38 14.08 -3.85
CA LEU A 143 -3.77 14.50 -3.99
C LEU A 143 -4.18 15.43 -2.85
N LYS A 144 -5.24 16.21 -3.06
CA LYS A 144 -5.78 17.15 -2.04
C LYS A 144 -6.32 16.42 -0.81
N ALA A 145 -6.89 15.22 -1.00
CA ALA A 145 -7.49 14.42 0.07
C ALA A 145 -7.55 12.94 -0.31
N PRO A 146 -7.57 12.01 0.67
CA PRO A 146 -7.89 10.62 0.43
C PRO A 146 -9.37 10.45 0.05
N ALA A 147 -9.79 9.20 -0.21
CA ALA A 147 -11.19 8.87 -0.41
C ALA A 147 -12.05 9.34 0.78
N LEU A 148 -13.25 9.81 0.49
CA LEU A 148 -14.21 10.25 1.53
C LEU A 148 -14.57 9.12 2.50
N HIS A 149 -14.59 7.88 1.98
CA HIS A 149 -14.80 6.68 2.78
C HIS A 149 -14.30 5.44 2.04
N THR A 150 -13.75 4.49 2.79
CA THR A 150 -13.27 3.20 2.29
C THR A 150 -14.17 2.09 2.81
N PHE A 151 -14.78 1.30 1.92
CA PHE A 151 -15.64 0.16 2.29
C PHE A 151 -14.86 -1.16 2.13
N ILE A 152 -14.47 -1.77 3.23
CA ILE A 152 -13.62 -2.97 3.27
C ILE A 152 -14.50 -4.20 3.51
N ASN A 153 -14.92 -4.88 2.45
CA ASN A 153 -15.71 -6.09 2.55
C ASN A 153 -14.79 -7.30 2.80
N THR A 154 -14.81 -7.83 4.03
CA THR A 154 -13.94 -8.92 4.46
C THR A 154 -14.20 -10.24 3.74
N LYS A 155 -15.40 -10.46 3.18
CA LYS A 155 -15.69 -11.61 2.32
C LYS A 155 -14.93 -11.52 1.00
N ILE A 156 -14.99 -10.35 0.34
CA ILE A 156 -14.28 -10.12 -0.92
C ILE A 156 -12.76 -10.22 -0.72
N ILE A 157 -12.24 -9.68 0.39
CA ILE A 157 -10.82 -9.80 0.74
C ILE A 157 -10.44 -11.28 0.98
N ALA A 158 -11.24 -12.05 1.72
CA ALA A 158 -10.98 -13.47 1.97
C ALA A 158 -11.02 -14.33 0.69
N GLU A 159 -11.83 -13.95 -0.29
CA GLU A 159 -11.94 -14.61 -1.60
C GLU A 159 -10.89 -14.09 -2.63
N SER A 160 -10.02 -13.16 -2.24
CA SER A 160 -8.98 -12.63 -3.12
C SER A 160 -7.82 -13.64 -3.32
N PRO A 161 -7.00 -13.48 -4.38
CA PRO A 161 -5.83 -14.33 -4.56
C PRO A 161 -4.89 -14.25 -3.35
N GLU A 162 -4.69 -15.39 -2.66
CA GLU A 162 -3.86 -15.49 -1.45
C GLU A 162 -2.47 -14.85 -1.62
N LYS A 163 -1.82 -15.07 -2.78
CA LYS A 163 -0.48 -14.53 -3.06
C LYS A 163 -0.44 -13.00 -2.96
N LEU A 164 -1.52 -12.30 -3.34
CA LEU A 164 -1.60 -10.85 -3.25
C LEU A 164 -1.85 -10.37 -1.81
N PHE A 165 -2.64 -11.12 -1.05
CA PHE A 165 -2.84 -10.84 0.38
C PHE A 165 -1.56 -11.09 1.18
N TRP A 166 -0.86 -12.18 0.89
CA TRP A 166 0.44 -12.53 1.44
C TRP A 166 1.50 -11.44 1.18
N ALA A 167 1.61 -10.96 -0.06
CA ALA A 167 2.49 -9.85 -0.39
C ALA A 167 2.10 -8.56 0.31
N GLY A 168 0.79 -8.33 0.52
CA GLY A 168 0.31 -7.19 1.31
C GLY A 168 0.77 -7.21 2.76
N ILE A 169 0.87 -8.38 3.38
CA ILE A 169 1.45 -8.53 4.72
C ILE A 169 2.94 -8.14 4.69
N GLY A 170 3.68 -8.59 3.67
CA GLY A 170 5.10 -8.27 3.50
C GLY A 170 5.36 -6.78 3.27
N ASP A 171 4.48 -6.11 2.50
CA ASP A 171 4.54 -4.67 2.28
C ASP A 171 4.26 -3.87 3.56
N ALA A 172 3.16 -4.20 4.25
CA ALA A 172 2.75 -3.54 5.48
C ALA A 172 3.78 -3.68 6.62
N LEU A 173 4.53 -4.79 6.64
CA LEU A 173 5.59 -5.04 7.62
C LEU A 173 6.68 -3.95 7.61
N SER A 174 6.90 -3.30 6.48
CA SER A 174 7.90 -2.23 6.37
C SER A 174 7.52 -0.95 7.12
N LYS A 175 6.23 -0.71 7.29
CA LYS A 175 5.71 0.60 7.70
C LYS A 175 6.26 1.10 9.04
N GLU A 176 6.23 0.28 10.06
CA GLU A 176 6.79 0.65 11.38
C GLU A 176 8.27 0.93 11.28
N TYR A 177 9.04 -0.03 10.75
CA TYR A 177 10.50 0.06 10.75
C TYR A 177 11.01 1.22 9.92
N GLU A 178 10.45 1.46 8.74
CA GLU A 178 10.87 2.53 7.86
C GLU A 178 10.51 3.91 8.41
N VAL A 179 9.28 4.08 8.89
CA VAL A 179 8.83 5.38 9.42
C VAL A 179 9.58 5.74 10.71
N VAL A 180 9.70 4.80 11.64
CA VAL A 180 10.46 5.04 12.89
C VAL A 180 11.93 5.35 12.59
N PHE A 181 12.53 4.65 11.62
CA PHE A 181 13.90 4.89 11.19
C PHE A 181 14.06 6.24 10.50
N ALA A 182 13.23 6.57 9.51
CA ALA A 182 13.30 7.84 8.77
C ALA A 182 13.04 9.08 9.65
N CYS A 183 12.25 8.94 10.70
CA CYS A 183 11.95 9.99 11.66
C CYS A 183 13.02 10.20 12.73
N ARG A 184 14.03 9.32 12.82
CA ARG A 184 15.06 9.41 13.85
C ARG A 184 15.82 10.73 13.74
N ASP A 185 16.09 11.35 14.89
CA ASP A 185 16.84 12.60 15.00
C ASP A 185 16.24 13.80 14.23
N LYS A 186 14.96 13.71 13.85
CA LYS A 186 14.24 14.82 13.22
C LYS A 186 13.47 15.62 14.27
N ASP A 187 13.51 16.94 14.14
CA ASP A 187 12.61 17.83 14.89
C ASP A 187 11.23 17.78 14.24
N MET A 188 10.35 16.95 14.80
CA MET A 188 9.07 16.65 14.21
C MET A 188 7.96 17.56 14.73
N THR A 189 7.24 18.19 13.81
CA THR A 189 5.99 18.90 14.13
C THR A 189 4.86 17.91 14.44
N HIS A 190 3.70 18.42 14.86
CA HIS A 190 2.57 17.61 15.34
C HIS A 190 2.16 16.48 14.39
N THR A 191 1.92 16.78 13.11
CA THR A 191 1.34 15.82 12.15
C THR A 191 2.28 14.65 11.86
N PRO A 192 3.54 14.85 11.44
CA PRO A 192 4.44 13.73 11.22
C PRO A 192 4.81 12.98 12.51
N LEU A 193 4.83 13.65 13.68
CA LEU A 193 5.01 12.97 14.97
C LEU A 193 3.85 12.00 15.25
N LEU A 194 2.60 12.41 14.97
CA LEU A 194 1.43 11.53 15.10
C LEU A 194 1.55 10.31 14.17
N GLY A 195 1.96 10.53 12.91
CA GLY A 195 2.22 9.43 11.97
C GLY A 195 3.27 8.45 12.46
N ARG A 196 4.39 8.96 13.02
CA ARG A 196 5.42 8.11 13.63
C ARG A 196 4.88 7.26 14.78
N VAL A 197 4.09 7.85 15.69
CA VAL A 197 3.49 7.12 16.82
C VAL A 197 2.52 6.06 16.34
N LEU A 198 1.72 6.35 15.30
CA LEU A 198 0.81 5.35 14.70
C LEU A 198 1.58 4.22 14.00
N ALA A 199 2.74 4.48 13.42
CA ALA A 199 3.55 3.46 12.77
C ALA A 199 3.98 2.35 13.74
N GLU A 200 4.21 2.67 15.00
CA GLU A 200 4.56 1.70 16.05
C GLU A 200 3.44 0.65 16.31
N ALA A 201 2.26 0.82 15.75
CA ALA A 201 1.15 -0.13 15.86
C ALA A 201 1.03 -1.09 14.66
N CYS A 202 1.88 -0.97 13.62
CA CYS A 202 1.72 -1.74 12.38
C CYS A 202 2.24 -3.18 12.47
N THR A 203 3.35 -3.45 13.13
CA THR A 203 4.01 -4.77 13.09
C THR A 203 3.26 -5.83 13.88
N GLU A 204 2.80 -5.49 15.08
CA GLU A 204 2.25 -6.48 16.01
C GLU A 204 0.99 -7.20 15.50
N PRO A 205 0.00 -6.53 14.88
CA PRO A 205 -1.13 -7.21 14.26
C PRO A 205 -0.71 -8.18 13.15
N LEU A 206 0.28 -7.81 12.31
CA LEU A 206 0.77 -8.67 11.24
C LEU A 206 1.39 -9.95 11.79
N VAL A 207 2.25 -9.85 12.79
CA VAL A 207 2.89 -11.00 13.43
C VAL A 207 1.88 -11.89 14.16
N SER A 208 0.92 -11.27 14.88
CA SER A 208 -0.06 -12.00 15.68
C SER A 208 -1.15 -12.71 14.87
N TYR A 209 -1.62 -12.11 13.78
CA TYR A 209 -2.76 -12.59 13.00
C TYR A 209 -2.40 -13.10 11.60
N GLY A 210 -1.25 -12.68 11.03
CA GLY A 210 -0.91 -12.89 9.60
C GLY A 210 -0.98 -14.34 9.16
N LYS A 211 -0.38 -15.27 9.90
CA LYS A 211 -0.40 -16.70 9.57
C LYS A 211 -1.82 -17.27 9.51
N LYS A 212 -2.65 -16.97 10.51
CA LYS A 212 -4.04 -17.42 10.54
C LYS A 212 -4.90 -16.75 9.48
N ALA A 213 -4.66 -15.47 9.20
CA ALA A 213 -5.36 -14.76 8.15
C ALA A 213 -5.07 -15.35 6.77
N LEU A 214 -3.83 -15.78 6.50
CA LEU A 214 -3.48 -16.50 5.28
C LEU A 214 -4.17 -17.86 5.17
N GLU A 215 -4.26 -18.62 6.27
CA GLU A 215 -5.01 -19.87 6.31
C GLU A 215 -6.50 -19.63 6.03
N ASP A 216 -7.08 -18.57 6.61
CA ASP A 216 -8.47 -18.20 6.39
C ASP A 216 -8.70 -17.76 4.93
N CYS A 217 -7.77 -16.99 4.34
CA CYS A 217 -7.83 -16.58 2.94
C CYS A 217 -7.79 -17.79 1.99
N ARG A 218 -6.89 -18.78 2.20
CA ARG A 218 -6.86 -20.05 1.44
C ARG A 218 -8.19 -20.79 1.45
N ASN A 219 -8.91 -20.68 2.55
CA ASN A 219 -10.20 -21.35 2.74
C ASN A 219 -11.40 -20.46 2.38
N ASN A 220 -11.16 -19.23 1.88
CA ASN A 220 -12.19 -18.22 1.61
C ASN A 220 -13.08 -17.91 2.83
N VAL A 221 -12.50 -17.88 4.02
CA VAL A 221 -13.20 -17.64 5.28
C VAL A 221 -13.03 -16.18 5.71
N SER A 222 -14.12 -15.42 5.65
CA SER A 222 -14.17 -14.08 6.26
C SER A 222 -14.15 -14.20 7.78
N SER A 223 -13.02 -13.88 8.38
CA SER A 223 -12.75 -14.06 9.82
C SER A 223 -12.28 -12.77 10.48
N LYS A 224 -12.19 -12.80 11.81
CA LYS A 224 -11.56 -11.72 12.56
C LYS A 224 -10.07 -11.55 12.21
N ASN A 225 -9.37 -12.62 11.83
CA ASN A 225 -7.96 -12.52 11.43
C ASN A 225 -7.84 -11.74 10.11
N ILE A 226 -8.68 -12.05 9.10
CA ILE A 226 -8.78 -11.28 7.85
C ILE A 226 -9.09 -9.81 8.14
N GLU A 227 -10.04 -9.54 9.04
CA GLU A 227 -10.42 -8.19 9.44
C GLU A 227 -9.23 -7.40 10.01
N GLN A 228 -8.48 -8.00 10.98
CA GLN A 228 -7.35 -7.34 11.61
C GLN A 228 -6.23 -7.04 10.61
N ILE A 229 -5.89 -7.99 9.74
CA ILE A 229 -4.86 -7.79 8.71
C ILE A 229 -5.31 -6.78 7.65
N ALA A 230 -6.57 -6.83 7.21
CA ALA A 230 -7.08 -5.84 6.25
C ALA A 230 -7.12 -4.42 6.84
N LEU A 231 -7.48 -4.28 8.12
CA LEU A 231 -7.39 -2.98 8.83
C LEU A 231 -5.96 -2.47 8.90
N ASP A 232 -5.02 -3.35 9.22
CA ASP A 232 -3.63 -2.95 9.34
C ASP A 232 -3.05 -2.54 7.98
N ILE A 233 -3.16 -3.38 6.95
CA ILE A 233 -2.65 -3.10 5.59
C ILE A 233 -3.31 -1.86 4.97
N ILE A 234 -4.62 -1.64 5.17
CA ILE A 234 -5.34 -0.59 4.45
C ILE A 234 -5.42 0.69 5.29
N ILE A 235 -5.84 0.57 6.55
CA ILE A 235 -6.17 1.73 7.38
C ILE A 235 -4.97 2.20 8.20
N THR A 236 -4.33 1.32 8.98
CA THR A 236 -3.22 1.73 9.85
C THR A 236 -2.07 2.28 9.01
N THR A 237 -1.59 1.51 8.03
CA THR A 237 -0.51 1.97 7.15
C THR A 237 -0.90 3.17 6.29
N GLY A 238 -2.18 3.27 5.90
CA GLY A 238 -2.72 4.39 5.14
C GLY A 238 -2.78 5.70 5.94
N LEU A 239 -3.19 5.65 7.20
CA LEU A 239 -3.15 6.79 8.11
C LEU A 239 -1.71 7.24 8.34
N VAL A 240 -0.81 6.29 8.60
CA VAL A 240 0.62 6.59 8.74
C VAL A 240 1.13 7.30 7.49
N SER A 241 0.83 6.80 6.29
CA SER A 241 1.24 7.42 5.03
C SER A 241 0.71 8.84 4.88
N ASN A 242 -0.55 9.09 5.20
CA ASN A 242 -1.13 10.44 5.12
C ASN A 242 -0.44 11.43 6.07
N PHE A 243 -0.05 11.00 7.28
CA PHE A 243 0.61 11.87 8.25
C PHE A 243 2.11 12.02 8.03
N THR A 244 2.76 11.08 7.36
CA THR A 244 4.23 11.08 7.18
C THR A 244 4.68 11.56 5.81
N VAL A 245 3.74 11.99 4.96
CA VAL A 245 4.03 12.59 3.66
C VAL A 245 3.29 13.90 3.53
N HIS A 246 4.02 14.97 3.26
CA HIS A 246 3.46 16.25 2.87
C HIS A 246 4.37 16.87 1.82
N GLN A 247 3.87 17.02 0.62
CA GLN A 247 4.62 17.46 -0.54
C GLN A 247 3.86 18.55 -1.29
N ASN A 248 4.55 19.31 -2.12
CA ASN A 248 3.99 20.42 -2.89
C ASN A 248 3.51 21.60 -2.00
N ASN A 249 4.16 21.80 -0.85
CA ASN A 249 3.90 22.97 -0.04
C ASN A 249 4.28 24.25 -0.78
N PRO A 250 3.63 25.39 -0.49
CA PRO A 250 4.04 26.70 -1.01
C PRO A 250 5.49 27.07 -0.68
N ASP A 251 6.00 26.65 0.49
CA ASP A 251 7.42 26.66 0.82
C ASP A 251 7.93 25.20 0.83
N PRO A 252 8.84 24.83 -0.08
CA PRO A 252 9.39 23.47 -0.14
C PRO A 252 10.14 23.03 1.13
N LYS A 253 10.49 23.96 2.02
CA LYS A 253 11.11 23.62 3.33
C LYS A 253 10.12 22.94 4.28
N ASP A 254 8.83 23.09 4.03
CA ASP A 254 7.77 22.44 4.78
C ASP A 254 7.44 21.05 4.23
N ASP A 255 8.06 20.64 3.11
CA ASP A 255 7.90 19.31 2.55
C ASP A 255 8.64 18.26 3.41
N TYR A 256 7.98 17.14 3.64
CA TYR A 256 8.58 15.98 4.28
C TYR A 256 8.06 14.67 3.68
N TYR A 257 8.90 13.63 3.78
CA TYR A 257 8.58 12.30 3.31
C TYR A 257 9.25 11.26 4.23
N TYR A 258 8.52 10.78 5.23
CA TYR A 258 9.02 9.77 6.18
C TYR A 258 8.34 8.41 5.99
N ASN A 259 7.65 8.21 4.87
CA ASN A 259 6.74 7.09 4.64
C ASN A 259 7.44 5.77 4.33
N SER A 260 8.61 5.82 3.72
CA SER A 260 9.43 4.67 3.34
C SER A 260 10.93 4.98 3.47
N SER A 261 11.78 3.96 3.47
CA SER A 261 13.22 4.08 3.66
C SER A 261 13.96 2.90 3.02
N LEU A 262 14.92 2.28 3.74
CA LEU A 262 15.83 1.28 3.20
C LEU A 262 15.16 -0.03 2.73
N ALA A 263 14.00 -0.40 3.26
CA ALA A 263 13.28 -1.59 2.79
C ALA A 263 12.78 -1.39 1.36
N HIS A 264 12.18 -0.23 1.06
CA HIS A 264 11.79 0.15 -0.30
C HIS A 264 13.01 0.43 -1.20
N CYS A 265 14.12 0.93 -0.65
CA CYS A 265 15.37 1.06 -1.40
C CYS A 265 15.86 -0.29 -1.96
N VAL A 266 15.72 -1.39 -1.20
CA VAL A 266 16.01 -2.75 -1.70
C VAL A 266 15.08 -3.08 -2.87
N TYR A 267 13.78 -2.81 -2.76
CA TYR A 267 12.83 -3.06 -3.84
C TYR A 267 13.18 -2.29 -5.13
N TYR A 268 13.46 -0.98 -5.04
CA TYR A 268 13.81 -0.20 -6.23
C TYR A 268 15.12 -0.67 -6.88
N GLY A 269 16.09 -1.12 -6.07
CA GLY A 269 17.30 -1.73 -6.60
C GLY A 269 17.04 -3.09 -7.25
N ALA A 270 16.22 -3.93 -6.61
CA ALA A 270 15.83 -5.24 -7.11
C ALA A 270 15.05 -5.19 -8.42
N SER A 271 14.25 -4.14 -8.65
CA SER A 271 13.49 -3.93 -9.90
C SER A 271 14.37 -3.70 -11.14
N LEU A 272 15.67 -3.49 -10.98
CA LEU A 272 16.62 -3.49 -12.10
C LEU A 272 16.81 -4.87 -12.73
N PHE A 273 16.48 -5.94 -12.01
CA PHE A 273 16.70 -7.32 -12.42
C PHE A 273 15.38 -7.94 -12.90
N PRO A 274 15.21 -8.18 -14.23
CA PRO A 274 13.94 -8.62 -14.80
C PRO A 274 13.39 -9.90 -14.17
N LYS A 275 14.25 -10.83 -13.77
CA LYS A 275 13.83 -12.09 -13.14
C LYS A 275 13.22 -11.83 -11.75
N CYS A 276 13.80 -10.91 -10.97
CA CYS A 276 13.23 -10.52 -9.69
C CYS A 276 11.91 -9.76 -9.90
N GLU A 277 11.89 -8.77 -10.79
CA GLU A 277 10.72 -7.93 -11.06
C GLU A 277 9.51 -8.72 -11.57
N HIS A 278 9.72 -9.74 -12.43
CA HIS A 278 8.63 -10.51 -13.04
C HIS A 278 8.11 -11.66 -12.17
N ASP A 279 8.99 -12.31 -11.43
CA ASP A 279 8.68 -13.53 -10.70
C ASP A 279 8.24 -13.28 -9.25
N HIS A 280 8.59 -12.10 -8.70
CA HIS A 280 8.33 -11.73 -7.31
C HIS A 280 7.42 -10.50 -7.17
N LEU A 281 6.65 -10.47 -6.09
CA LEU A 281 5.73 -9.36 -5.80
C LEU A 281 6.44 -8.26 -5.00
N HIS A 282 5.95 -7.02 -5.15
CA HIS A 282 6.47 -5.85 -4.44
C HIS A 282 6.68 -6.10 -2.94
N GLY A 283 5.62 -6.47 -2.22
CA GLY A 283 5.69 -6.68 -0.77
C GLY A 283 6.54 -7.89 -0.35
N GLU A 284 6.69 -8.89 -1.24
CA GLU A 284 7.63 -10.00 -1.04
C GLU A 284 9.06 -9.48 -0.96
N ILE A 285 9.47 -8.64 -1.91
CA ILE A 285 10.81 -8.04 -1.94
C ILE A 285 11.01 -7.05 -0.79
N VAL A 286 9.99 -6.22 -0.51
CA VAL A 286 10.02 -5.24 0.59
C VAL A 286 10.20 -5.95 1.94
N SER A 287 9.61 -7.12 2.16
CA SER A 287 9.77 -7.87 3.42
C SER A 287 11.22 -8.33 3.66
N PHE A 288 11.95 -8.70 2.61
CA PHE A 288 13.41 -8.92 2.69
C PHE A 288 14.15 -7.62 2.96
N GLY A 289 13.71 -6.52 2.34
CA GLY A 289 14.23 -5.19 2.61
C GLY A 289 14.11 -4.74 4.07
N VAL A 290 13.04 -5.16 4.77
CA VAL A 290 12.89 -4.94 6.23
C VAL A 290 14.03 -5.60 7.00
N LEU A 291 14.38 -6.84 6.66
CA LEU A 291 15.52 -7.53 7.29
C LEU A 291 16.85 -6.80 7.03
N CYS A 292 17.02 -6.23 5.82
CA CYS A 292 18.19 -5.43 5.46
C CYS A 292 18.22 -4.11 6.26
N LEU A 293 17.09 -3.42 6.44
CA LEU A 293 16.98 -2.22 7.27
C LEU A 293 17.37 -2.53 8.72
N LEU A 294 16.80 -3.58 9.30
CA LEU A 294 17.09 -3.98 10.68
C LEU A 294 18.58 -4.37 10.87
N THR A 295 19.21 -4.94 9.84
CA THR A 295 20.64 -5.21 9.84
C THR A 295 21.47 -3.92 9.76
N TYR A 296 21.09 -2.99 8.87
CA TYR A 296 21.74 -1.70 8.72
C TYR A 296 21.68 -0.87 10.01
N ASP A 297 20.59 -0.98 10.74
CA ASP A 297 20.29 -0.29 11.98
C ASP A 297 20.74 -1.06 13.24
N GLU A 298 21.42 -2.20 13.06
CA GLU A 298 21.94 -3.07 14.13
C GLU A 298 20.87 -3.59 15.11
N GLN A 299 19.62 -3.69 14.69
CA GLN A 299 18.49 -4.22 15.47
C GLN A 299 18.40 -5.76 15.32
N PHE A 300 19.43 -6.47 15.77
CA PHE A 300 19.60 -7.90 15.48
C PHE A 300 18.57 -8.80 16.19
N GLU A 301 18.09 -8.44 17.36
CA GLU A 301 17.04 -9.20 18.07
C GLU A 301 15.71 -9.10 17.33
N GLU A 302 15.34 -7.90 16.91
CA GLU A 302 14.12 -7.67 16.11
C GLU A 302 14.24 -8.31 14.73
N ARG A 303 15.39 -8.21 14.08
CA ARG A 303 15.66 -8.95 12.84
C ARG A 303 15.43 -10.45 13.00
N GLN A 304 15.86 -11.06 14.12
CA GLN A 304 15.64 -12.47 14.37
C GLN A 304 14.13 -12.80 14.50
N ARG A 305 13.38 -11.96 15.20
CA ARG A 305 11.92 -12.07 15.30
C ARG A 305 11.25 -12.03 13.92
N ILE A 306 11.71 -11.14 13.06
CA ILE A 306 11.16 -10.99 11.70
C ILE A 306 11.60 -12.13 10.78
N PHE A 307 12.80 -12.69 10.92
CA PHE A 307 13.17 -13.95 10.25
C PHE A 307 12.20 -15.09 10.60
N GLU A 308 11.86 -15.26 11.87
CA GLU A 308 10.93 -16.28 12.33
C GLU A 308 9.52 -16.06 11.77
N PHE A 309 9.06 -14.80 11.75
CA PHE A 309 7.77 -14.44 11.16
C PHE A 309 7.77 -14.71 9.65
N ASN A 310 8.73 -14.18 8.91
CA ASN A 310 8.85 -14.39 7.45
C ASN A 310 8.83 -15.88 7.12
N ARG A 311 9.65 -16.68 7.80
CA ARG A 311 9.70 -18.13 7.62
C ARG A 311 8.34 -18.79 7.89
N SER A 312 7.62 -18.34 8.92
CA SER A 312 6.33 -18.92 9.34
C SER A 312 5.22 -18.79 8.30
N ILE A 313 5.33 -17.81 7.40
CA ILE A 313 4.35 -17.52 6.34
C ILE A 313 4.94 -17.61 4.92
N GLY A 314 6.22 -17.99 4.79
CA GLY A 314 6.89 -18.18 3.51
C GLY A 314 7.35 -16.88 2.82
N LEU A 315 7.53 -15.79 3.57
CA LEU A 315 8.21 -14.59 3.07
C LEU A 315 9.73 -14.83 3.02
N PRO A 316 10.46 -14.15 2.10
CA PRO A 316 11.87 -14.39 1.89
C PRO A 316 12.75 -13.96 3.06
N CYS A 317 13.81 -14.72 3.28
CA CYS A 317 14.87 -14.48 4.26
C CYS A 317 16.24 -14.29 3.63
N THR A 318 16.39 -14.57 2.33
CA THR A 318 17.66 -14.55 1.59
C THR A 318 17.49 -13.93 0.21
N LEU A 319 18.59 -13.44 -0.38
CA LEU A 319 18.64 -12.96 -1.77
C LEU A 319 18.18 -14.04 -2.78
N GLY A 320 18.58 -15.29 -2.55
CA GLY A 320 18.24 -16.40 -3.45
C GLY A 320 16.75 -16.66 -3.53
N GLU A 321 15.97 -16.40 -2.46
CA GLU A 321 14.51 -16.56 -2.44
C GLU A 321 13.77 -15.48 -3.22
N ILE A 322 14.46 -14.40 -3.63
CA ILE A 322 13.94 -13.34 -4.52
C ILE A 322 14.70 -13.28 -5.85
N ALA A 323 15.31 -14.39 -6.25
CA ALA A 323 16.05 -14.56 -7.50
C ALA A 323 17.23 -13.59 -7.70
N LEU A 324 17.83 -13.11 -6.61
CA LEU A 324 19.03 -12.25 -6.58
C LEU A 324 20.24 -13.00 -6.02
N THR A 325 21.43 -12.46 -6.30
CA THR A 325 22.73 -12.98 -5.86
C THR A 325 23.56 -11.88 -5.18
N GLU A 326 24.64 -12.27 -4.52
CA GLU A 326 25.58 -11.30 -3.92
C GLU A 326 26.23 -10.37 -4.97
N GLU A 327 26.35 -10.81 -6.24
CA GLU A 327 26.89 -10.03 -7.35
C GLU A 327 25.96 -8.87 -7.76
N ASP A 328 24.66 -8.97 -7.48
CA ASP A 328 23.65 -7.95 -7.82
C ASP A 328 23.64 -6.79 -6.81
N VAL A 329 24.14 -7.03 -5.59
CA VAL A 329 24.00 -6.09 -4.44
C VAL A 329 24.63 -4.71 -4.70
N PRO A 330 25.79 -4.57 -5.35
CA PRO A 330 26.33 -3.24 -5.65
C PRO A 330 25.41 -2.40 -6.54
N ALA A 331 24.76 -3.01 -7.55
CA ALA A 331 23.81 -2.31 -8.41
C ALA A 331 22.54 -1.91 -7.66
N ILE A 332 22.07 -2.77 -6.74
CA ILE A 332 20.95 -2.47 -5.84
C ILE A 332 21.27 -1.24 -4.98
N ALA A 333 22.42 -1.20 -4.34
CA ALA A 333 22.83 -0.09 -3.49
C ALA A 333 23.01 1.22 -4.28
N HIS A 334 23.60 1.14 -5.47
CA HIS A 334 23.75 2.30 -6.35
C HIS A 334 22.40 2.88 -6.77
N LYS A 335 21.43 2.03 -7.14
CA LYS A 335 20.08 2.47 -7.44
C LYS A 335 19.39 3.07 -6.22
N ALA A 336 19.51 2.45 -5.06
CA ALA A 336 18.99 2.94 -3.78
C ALA A 336 19.45 4.36 -3.46
N ALA A 337 20.73 4.68 -3.70
CA ALA A 337 21.29 6.01 -3.48
C ALA A 337 20.67 7.11 -4.38
N SER A 338 19.92 6.74 -5.43
CA SER A 338 19.29 7.67 -6.37
C SER A 338 17.81 7.97 -6.09
N VAL A 339 17.19 7.33 -5.09
CA VAL A 339 15.76 7.52 -4.78
C VAL A 339 15.56 8.46 -3.59
N VAL A 340 14.36 9.03 -3.47
CA VAL A 340 14.06 10.04 -2.45
C VAL A 340 14.19 9.48 -1.03
N GLU A 341 13.85 8.22 -0.82
CA GLU A 341 13.92 7.52 0.45
C GLU A 341 15.33 7.54 1.06
N TRP A 342 16.36 7.48 0.22
CA TRP A 342 17.75 7.56 0.65
C TRP A 342 18.10 8.85 1.38
N THR A 343 17.46 9.96 0.98
CA THR A 343 17.71 11.29 1.58
C THR A 343 17.18 11.41 3.01
N TYR A 344 16.29 10.49 3.42
CA TYR A 344 15.72 10.45 4.76
C TYR A 344 16.37 9.39 5.67
N VAL A 345 17.36 8.66 5.18
CA VAL A 345 18.15 7.73 6.01
C VAL A 345 18.91 8.53 7.08
N PRO A 346 18.80 8.18 8.38
CA PRO A 346 19.51 8.88 9.45
C PRO A 346 21.03 8.83 9.30
N GLY A 347 21.70 9.92 9.70
CA GLY A 347 23.15 10.06 9.62
C GLY A 347 23.64 10.33 8.20
N GLU A 348 24.82 9.79 7.88
CA GLU A 348 25.44 9.88 6.55
C GLU A 348 25.41 8.49 5.89
N PRO A 349 24.37 8.15 5.10
CA PRO A 349 24.29 6.85 4.45
C PRO A 349 25.36 6.72 3.35
N THR A 350 26.00 5.55 3.27
CA THR A 350 26.90 5.20 2.20
C THR A 350 26.47 3.90 1.52
N GLU A 351 26.78 3.80 0.20
CA GLU A 351 26.50 2.57 -0.55
C GLU A 351 27.21 1.37 0.07
N GLU A 352 28.45 1.55 0.55
CA GLU A 352 29.26 0.49 1.17
C GLU A 352 28.61 -0.07 2.44
N LYS A 353 28.07 0.81 3.31
CA LYS A 353 27.35 0.36 4.52
C LYS A 353 26.10 -0.39 4.15
N PHE A 354 25.38 0.05 3.13
CA PHE A 354 24.15 -0.60 2.68
C PHE A 354 24.44 -1.94 2.00
N ILE A 355 25.45 -2.03 1.12
CA ILE A 355 25.95 -3.29 0.55
C ILE A 355 26.26 -4.29 1.66
N LYS A 356 27.02 -3.86 2.67
CA LYS A 356 27.37 -4.71 3.80
C LYS A 356 26.12 -5.21 4.53
N ALA A 357 25.13 -4.35 4.77
CA ALA A 357 23.90 -4.73 5.46
C ALA A 357 23.10 -5.77 4.68
N ILE A 358 22.98 -5.64 3.35
CA ILE A 358 22.30 -6.62 2.49
C ILE A 358 23.03 -7.97 2.52
N LEU A 359 24.37 -7.97 2.38
CA LEU A 359 25.17 -9.20 2.41
C LEU A 359 25.14 -9.89 3.78
N ASP A 360 25.24 -9.12 4.87
CA ASP A 360 25.14 -9.65 6.24
C ASP A 360 23.71 -10.21 6.52
N THR A 361 22.68 -9.62 5.93
CA THR A 361 21.30 -10.13 6.01
C THR A 361 21.18 -11.47 5.30
N ASP A 362 21.65 -11.56 4.06
CA ASP A 362 21.62 -12.80 3.28
C ASP A 362 22.37 -13.94 3.98
N LYS A 363 23.58 -13.64 4.49
CA LYS A 363 24.34 -14.60 5.27
C LYS A 363 23.58 -15.07 6.51
N ALA A 364 23.02 -14.14 7.30
CA ALA A 364 22.25 -14.47 8.49
C ALA A 364 20.97 -15.28 8.14
N GLY A 365 20.30 -14.96 7.04
CA GLY A 365 19.17 -15.72 6.52
C GLY A 365 19.54 -17.15 6.14
N LYS A 366 20.64 -17.34 5.42
CA LYS A 366 21.18 -18.68 5.08
C LYS A 366 21.49 -19.50 6.35
N GLU A 367 22.13 -18.87 7.36
CA GLU A 367 22.42 -19.52 8.64
C GLU A 367 21.15 -19.86 9.44
N PHE A 368 20.14 -18.99 9.41
CA PHE A 368 18.85 -19.21 10.04
C PHE A 368 18.12 -20.39 9.39
N LEU A 369 18.01 -20.42 8.06
CA LEU A 369 17.34 -21.49 7.32
C LEU A 369 18.04 -22.84 7.47
N ALA A 370 19.37 -22.87 7.64
CA ALA A 370 20.12 -24.11 7.87
C ALA A 370 19.86 -24.74 9.26
N LYS A 371 19.33 -23.98 10.23
CA LYS A 371 19.03 -24.45 11.60
C LYS A 371 17.54 -24.80 11.79
N ALA A 372 16.68 -24.35 10.89
CA ALA A 372 15.23 -24.57 10.91
C ALA A 372 14.83 -25.85 10.14
#